data_d682895877b8b31daed35936e5cb2733
#
_entry.id   d682895877b8b31daed35936e5cb2733
#
_cell.length_a   1.000
_cell.length_b   1.000
_cell.length_c   1.000
_cell.angle_alpha   90.00
_cell.angle_beta   90.00
_cell.angle_gamma   90.00
#
_symmetry.space_group_name_H-M   'P 1'
#
loop_
_entity.id
_entity.type
_entity.pdbx_description
1 polymer ?
#
loop_
_entity_poly.entity_id
_entity_poly.type
_entity_poly.pdbx_seq_one_letter_code
_entity_poly.pdbx_strand_id
1 'polypeptide(L)'
;MSDQGPTTAVVIGLSAVVVAIRESEAVVLTVRPHPEGHEGLPFGPFDPQGHRTFELAMRAFVTAQTRFNLGYVEQLYTFGDKGRDAPLADMGAQSEASRVISVGYLALAAAAEDTHAPGSEWRPWARFFPWEDWRDGRPQALPPIEDALRRWADGDAQRMSRARLLFALDGAPWNEERVLERYELLYEAGLAQEAARDRGEATPALPPVLTAALGEPMLSDHRRILATAVSRLRGKLKYRPVVFELMPEAFTLSALQRAVEAIAGVALHKQNFRRALERADLVEGLGRMDVETGGRPAELYRFRREILGARPVSGLSLPLLRE
;
A
#
# COMPACT_ATOMS: atom_id res chain seq x y z
N MET A 1 13.56 30.83 39.24
CA MET A 1 14.29 29.96 38.28
C MET A 1 13.31 28.95 37.75
N SER A 2 12.82 29.18 36.53
CA SER A 2 11.86 28.28 35.87
C SER A 2 12.65 27.06 35.39
N ASP A 3 12.37 25.92 36.00
CA ASP A 3 12.84 24.60 35.56
C ASP A 3 12.17 24.32 34.22
N GLN A 4 12.80 24.74 33.11
CA GLN A 4 12.41 24.28 31.78
C GLN A 4 13.01 22.88 31.61
N GLY A 5 12.20 21.85 31.90
CA GLY A 5 12.53 20.49 31.53
C GLY A 5 12.97 20.38 30.07
N PRO A 6 13.72 19.34 29.68
CA PRO A 6 14.24 19.20 28.32
C PRO A 6 13.10 19.28 27.29
N THR A 7 13.15 20.30 26.46
CA THR A 7 12.18 20.48 25.37
C THR A 7 12.45 19.40 24.33
N THR A 8 11.59 18.38 24.26
CA THR A 8 11.66 17.36 23.23
C THR A 8 11.28 18.00 21.89
N ALA A 9 12.19 18.04 20.95
CA ALA A 9 11.92 18.51 19.59
C ALA A 9 11.04 17.49 18.86
N VAL A 10 10.07 17.97 18.08
CA VAL A 10 9.25 17.13 17.20
C VAL A 10 9.69 17.36 15.76
N VAL A 11 10.03 16.28 15.07
CA VAL A 11 10.32 16.26 13.64
C VAL A 11 9.11 15.71 12.91
N ILE A 12 8.62 16.45 11.92
CA ILE A 12 7.53 15.99 11.06
C ILE A 12 8.16 15.36 9.81
N GLY A 13 7.95 14.06 9.65
CA GLY A 13 8.33 13.30 8.46
C GLY A 13 7.16 13.21 7.49
N LEU A 14 7.44 13.24 6.19
CA LEU A 14 6.47 13.05 5.13
C LEU A 14 6.86 11.82 4.33
N SER A 15 5.92 10.90 4.09
CA SER A 15 6.15 9.67 3.31
C SER A 15 5.08 9.51 2.25
N ALA A 16 5.43 9.05 1.04
CA ALA A 16 4.51 8.86 -0.06
C ALA A 16 4.43 7.40 -0.49
N VAL A 17 3.23 6.82 -0.43
CA VAL A 17 2.91 5.55 -1.08
C VAL A 17 2.44 5.87 -2.49
N VAL A 18 3.33 5.74 -3.48
CA VAL A 18 3.01 5.93 -4.90
C VAL A 18 2.70 4.59 -5.50
N VAL A 19 1.47 4.40 -5.96
CA VAL A 19 0.97 3.14 -6.53
C VAL A 19 0.74 3.28 -8.03
N ALA A 20 1.11 2.27 -8.79
CA ALA A 20 0.79 2.13 -10.21
C ALA A 20 0.41 0.67 -10.53
N ILE A 21 -0.04 0.43 -11.76
CA ILE A 21 -0.21 -0.91 -12.31
C ILE A 21 0.86 -1.13 -13.37
N ARG A 22 1.62 -2.21 -13.21
CA ARG A 22 2.62 -2.67 -14.19
C ARG A 22 2.43 -4.16 -14.43
N GLU A 23 2.30 -4.56 -15.70
CA GLU A 23 2.15 -5.99 -16.08
C GLU A 23 1.04 -6.74 -15.33
N SER A 24 -0.06 -6.05 -15.06
CA SER A 24 -1.21 -6.56 -14.27
C SER A 24 -0.90 -6.79 -12.77
N GLU A 25 0.18 -6.22 -12.26
CA GLU A 25 0.52 -6.20 -10.84
C GLU A 25 0.40 -4.80 -10.25
N ALA A 26 -0.01 -4.73 -9.00
CA ALA A 26 0.04 -3.48 -8.24
C ALA A 26 1.47 -3.30 -7.71
N VAL A 27 2.10 -2.21 -8.15
CA VAL A 27 3.47 -1.86 -7.78
C VAL A 27 3.49 -0.58 -6.95
N VAL A 28 4.47 -0.51 -6.05
CA VAL A 28 4.76 0.66 -5.23
C VAL A 28 6.14 1.18 -5.56
N LEU A 29 6.28 2.50 -5.62
CA LEU A 29 7.56 3.15 -5.82
C LEU A 29 8.35 3.12 -4.51
N THR A 30 9.55 2.54 -4.54
CA THR A 30 10.45 2.45 -3.40
C THR A 30 11.73 3.23 -3.65
N VAL A 31 12.39 3.60 -2.57
CA VAL A 31 13.73 4.18 -2.56
C VAL A 31 14.62 3.41 -1.61
N ARG A 32 15.93 3.35 -1.91
CA ARG A 32 16.93 2.74 -1.05
C ARG A 32 17.97 3.81 -0.71
N PRO A 33 17.83 4.50 0.45
CA PRO A 33 18.74 5.56 0.83
C PRO A 33 20.19 5.08 1.01
N HIS A 34 20.37 3.84 1.48
CA HIS A 34 21.67 3.22 1.72
C HIS A 34 21.76 1.88 0.98
N PRO A 35 22.86 1.58 0.26
CA PRO A 35 22.97 0.36 -0.56
C PRO A 35 22.71 -0.95 0.19
N GLU A 36 23.14 -1.05 1.46
CA GLU A 36 22.95 -2.23 2.31
C GLU A 36 21.70 -2.14 3.20
N GLY A 37 20.94 -1.02 3.13
CA GLY A 37 19.75 -0.80 3.93
C GLY A 37 18.49 -1.39 3.33
N HIS A 38 17.42 -1.41 4.13
CA HIS A 38 16.09 -1.76 3.65
C HIS A 38 15.55 -0.73 2.67
N GLU A 39 14.71 -1.18 1.76
CA GLU A 39 13.91 -0.30 0.92
C GLU A 39 12.88 0.44 1.77
N GLY A 40 12.55 1.67 1.36
CA GLY A 40 11.52 2.48 1.97
C GLY A 40 10.63 3.14 0.93
N LEU A 41 9.63 3.84 1.39
CA LEU A 41 8.85 4.76 0.57
C LEU A 41 9.66 6.03 0.32
N PRO A 42 9.42 6.81 -0.72
CA PRO A 42 9.94 8.18 -0.82
C PRO A 42 9.52 8.99 0.41
N PHE A 43 10.48 9.65 1.07
CA PHE A 43 10.24 10.35 2.34
C PHE A 43 11.23 11.49 2.57
N GLY A 44 10.90 12.38 3.51
CA GLY A 44 11.79 13.45 3.94
C GLY A 44 11.19 14.27 5.08
N PRO A 45 12.02 15.10 5.75
CA PRO A 45 11.57 15.97 6.83
C PRO A 45 10.82 17.20 6.28
N PHE A 46 9.76 17.58 6.98
CA PHE A 46 9.12 18.87 6.70
C PHE A 46 9.93 20.01 7.29
N ASP A 47 10.32 20.96 6.42
CA ASP A 47 10.94 22.23 6.83
C ASP A 47 9.86 23.32 6.89
N PRO A 48 9.47 23.81 8.09
CA PRO A 48 8.44 24.85 8.21
C PRO A 48 8.84 26.21 7.63
N GLN A 49 10.14 26.44 7.38
CA GLN A 49 10.61 27.69 6.76
C GLN A 49 10.68 27.60 5.23
N GLY A 50 11.10 26.43 4.72
CA GLY A 50 11.27 26.20 3.28
C GLY A 50 10.02 25.68 2.58
N HIS A 51 9.15 24.95 3.28
CA HIS A 51 8.00 24.28 2.69
C HIS A 51 6.67 24.98 3.00
N ARG A 52 5.96 25.41 1.95
CA ARG A 52 4.67 26.09 2.10
C ARG A 52 3.57 25.18 2.65
N THR A 53 3.50 23.90 2.21
CA THR A 53 2.53 22.90 2.64
C THR A 53 3.17 21.51 2.69
N PHE A 54 2.59 20.60 3.47
CA PHE A 54 3.03 19.19 3.53
C PHE A 54 2.96 18.51 2.16
N GLU A 55 1.90 18.75 1.39
CA GLU A 55 1.74 18.16 0.06
C GLU A 55 2.84 18.63 -0.91
N LEU A 56 3.14 19.92 -0.96
CA LEU A 56 4.19 20.46 -1.83
C LEU A 56 5.57 19.92 -1.43
N ALA A 57 5.87 19.84 -0.13
CA ALA A 57 7.09 19.24 0.37
C ALA A 57 7.21 17.76 -0.03
N MET A 58 6.15 16.98 0.17
CA MET A 58 6.12 15.58 -0.19
C MET A 58 6.32 15.38 -1.71
N ARG A 59 5.66 16.17 -2.56
CA ARG A 59 5.85 16.14 -4.01
C ARG A 59 7.30 16.45 -4.39
N ALA A 60 7.92 17.43 -3.74
CA ALA A 60 9.32 17.76 -3.97
C ALA A 60 10.25 16.61 -3.60
N PHE A 61 10.03 15.90 -2.48
CA PHE A 61 10.82 14.72 -2.10
C PHE A 61 10.66 13.58 -3.11
N VAL A 62 9.44 13.27 -3.51
CA VAL A 62 9.22 12.22 -4.53
C VAL A 62 9.98 12.57 -5.80
N THR A 63 9.82 13.79 -6.32
CA THR A 63 10.50 14.22 -7.54
C THR A 63 12.03 14.16 -7.39
N ALA A 64 12.57 14.63 -6.24
CA ALA A 64 14.01 14.63 -6.00
C ALA A 64 14.60 13.22 -5.91
N GLN A 65 13.93 12.31 -5.23
CA GLN A 65 14.40 10.95 -4.97
C GLN A 65 14.16 9.98 -6.12
N THR A 66 13.12 10.22 -6.94
CA THR A 66 12.67 9.25 -7.94
C THR A 66 12.60 9.81 -9.37
N ARG A 67 12.66 11.14 -9.51
CA ARG A 67 12.39 11.88 -10.76
C ARG A 67 10.97 11.67 -11.31
N PHE A 68 10.08 11.15 -10.48
CA PHE A 68 8.69 10.93 -10.82
C PHE A 68 7.81 12.11 -10.38
N ASN A 69 6.89 12.54 -11.24
CA ASN A 69 5.93 13.61 -10.95
C ASN A 69 4.56 13.03 -10.60
N LEU A 70 4.04 13.41 -9.45
CA LEU A 70 2.77 12.90 -8.93
C LEU A 70 1.56 13.60 -9.55
N GLY A 71 0.56 12.82 -9.98
CA GLY A 71 -0.79 13.26 -10.31
C GLY A 71 -1.69 13.37 -9.07
N TYR A 72 -2.59 12.40 -8.92
CA TYR A 72 -3.49 12.30 -7.76
C TYR A 72 -2.71 12.07 -6.46
N VAL A 73 -3.05 12.84 -5.43
CA VAL A 73 -2.48 12.73 -4.09
C VAL A 73 -3.56 12.98 -3.04
N GLU A 74 -3.54 12.21 -1.96
CA GLU A 74 -4.34 12.47 -0.76
C GLU A 74 -3.57 12.13 0.51
N GLN A 75 -3.87 12.83 1.58
CA GLN A 75 -3.32 12.50 2.90
C GLN A 75 -3.94 11.17 3.38
N LEU A 76 -3.09 10.26 3.81
CA LEU A 76 -3.47 8.92 4.24
C LEU A 76 -3.79 8.86 5.73
N TYR A 77 -2.76 9.06 6.55
CA TYR A 77 -2.83 9.00 8.01
C TYR A 77 -1.60 9.67 8.63
N THR A 78 -1.69 9.97 9.95
CA THR A 78 -0.56 10.48 10.74
C THR A 78 -0.13 9.42 11.74
N PHE A 79 1.13 9.00 11.65
CA PHE A 79 1.74 7.96 12.47
C PHE A 79 2.64 8.63 13.50
N GLY A 80 2.44 8.32 14.77
CA GLY A 80 3.18 8.98 15.86
C GLY A 80 3.49 8.03 17.02
N ASP A 81 3.54 6.71 16.76
CA ASP A 81 3.83 5.72 17.80
C ASP A 81 5.31 5.76 18.18
N LYS A 82 5.58 5.86 19.48
CA LYS A 82 6.93 5.85 20.01
C LYS A 82 7.60 4.51 19.74
N GLY A 83 8.85 4.55 19.29
CA GLY A 83 9.67 3.35 19.03
C GLY A 83 9.52 2.78 17.62
N ARG A 84 8.64 3.35 16.78
CA ARG A 84 8.51 3.01 15.35
C ARG A 84 9.06 4.11 14.45
N ASP A 85 9.87 4.99 15.03
CA ASP A 85 10.31 6.22 14.38
C ASP A 85 11.30 5.94 13.24
N ALA A 86 11.26 6.80 12.21
CA ALA A 86 12.32 6.83 11.20
C ALA A 86 13.67 7.14 11.85
N PRO A 87 14.79 6.62 11.31
CA PRO A 87 16.11 7.00 11.78
C PRO A 87 16.23 8.54 11.74
N LEU A 88 16.48 9.13 12.91
CA LEU A 88 16.58 10.60 13.03
C LEU A 88 17.65 11.19 12.13
N ALA A 89 18.73 10.43 11.85
CA ALA A 89 19.77 10.81 10.91
C ALA A 89 19.23 11.02 9.49
N ASP A 90 18.32 10.15 9.01
CA ASP A 90 17.72 10.22 7.69
C ASP A 90 16.70 11.37 7.59
N MET A 91 16.24 11.87 8.74
CA MET A 91 15.30 12.99 8.87
C MET A 91 16.02 14.32 9.19
N GLY A 92 17.36 14.35 9.16
CA GLY A 92 18.13 15.55 9.46
C GLY A 92 18.02 16.03 10.91
N ALA A 93 17.52 15.18 11.82
CA ALA A 93 17.40 15.53 13.24
C ALA A 93 18.76 15.42 13.95
N GLN A 94 19.13 16.47 14.69
CA GLN A 94 20.44 16.56 15.36
C GLN A 94 20.44 16.08 16.83
N SER A 95 19.31 15.60 17.35
CA SER A 95 19.16 15.29 18.77
C SER A 95 18.42 13.96 18.97
N GLU A 96 19.02 13.07 19.80
CA GLU A 96 18.36 11.82 20.27
C GLU A 96 17.07 12.07 21.07
N ALA A 97 16.84 13.30 21.55
CA ALA A 97 15.62 13.68 22.25
C ALA A 97 14.47 14.08 21.32
N SER A 98 14.63 13.94 20.00
CA SER A 98 13.61 14.27 19.03
C SER A 98 12.62 13.13 18.82
N ARG A 99 11.35 13.46 18.63
CA ARG A 99 10.29 12.50 18.26
C ARG A 99 9.88 12.75 16.81
N VAL A 100 9.80 11.69 16.01
CA VAL A 100 9.29 11.78 14.64
C VAL A 100 7.79 11.50 14.63
N ILE A 101 7.05 12.35 13.91
CA ILE A 101 5.65 12.14 13.54
C ILE A 101 5.62 12.04 12.02
N SER A 102 5.21 10.89 11.49
CA SER A 102 5.16 10.65 10.05
C SER A 102 3.75 10.94 9.51
N VAL A 103 3.66 11.80 8.49
CA VAL A 103 2.42 12.03 7.74
C VAL A 103 2.51 11.28 6.42
N GLY A 104 1.71 10.23 6.29
CA GLY A 104 1.64 9.41 5.08
C GLY A 104 0.72 10.01 4.03
N TYR A 105 1.10 9.88 2.78
CA TYR A 105 0.31 10.24 1.60
C TYR A 105 0.13 9.04 0.68
N LEU A 106 -1.04 8.94 0.05
CA LEU A 106 -1.31 8.01 -1.04
C LEU A 106 -1.31 8.79 -2.35
N ALA A 107 -0.53 8.35 -3.31
CA ALA A 107 -0.50 8.87 -4.67
C ALA A 107 -0.76 7.74 -5.67
N LEU A 108 -1.47 8.06 -6.76
CA LEU A 108 -1.80 7.12 -7.82
C LEU A 108 -1.19 7.61 -9.13
N ALA A 109 -0.60 6.69 -9.88
CA ALA A 109 0.05 6.96 -11.15
C ALA A 109 -0.57 6.08 -12.26
N ALA A 110 -0.91 6.69 -13.38
CA ALA A 110 -1.50 5.99 -14.53
C ALA A 110 -0.51 5.07 -15.27
N ALA A 111 0.79 5.26 -15.03
CA ALA A 111 1.85 4.41 -15.55
C ALA A 111 3.00 4.31 -14.55
N ALA A 112 3.58 3.12 -14.45
CA ALA A 112 4.85 2.90 -13.74
C ALA A 112 6.01 3.18 -14.73
N GLU A 113 6.21 4.46 -15.06
CA GLU A 113 7.34 4.86 -15.90
C GLU A 113 8.67 4.55 -15.19
N ASP A 114 9.68 4.18 -15.95
CA ASP A 114 10.99 3.87 -15.38
C ASP A 114 11.56 5.09 -14.63
N THR A 115 11.98 4.84 -13.41
CA THR A 115 12.64 5.86 -12.61
C THR A 115 14.09 5.99 -13.06
N HIS A 116 14.54 7.21 -13.32
CA HIS A 116 15.92 7.47 -13.72
C HIS A 116 16.82 7.88 -12.54
N ALA A 117 16.32 7.74 -11.32
CA ALA A 117 17.08 8.04 -10.11
C ALA A 117 17.70 6.76 -9.52
N PRO A 118 19.02 6.74 -9.24
CA PRO A 118 19.66 5.61 -8.60
C PRO A 118 18.99 5.23 -7.28
N GLY A 119 18.77 3.94 -7.05
CA GLY A 119 18.16 3.43 -5.82
C GLY A 119 16.65 3.60 -5.73
N SER A 120 15.98 4.09 -6.79
CA SER A 120 14.52 4.10 -6.87
C SER A 120 14.01 3.03 -7.84
N GLU A 121 12.95 2.31 -7.45
CA GLU A 121 12.43 1.20 -8.26
C GLU A 121 10.94 0.95 -7.96
N TRP A 122 10.21 0.50 -8.99
CA TRP A 122 8.86 -0.02 -8.82
C TRP A 122 8.92 -1.47 -8.36
N ARG A 123 8.33 -1.77 -7.22
CA ARG A 123 8.27 -3.10 -6.61
C ARG A 123 6.83 -3.60 -6.51
N PRO A 124 6.55 -4.85 -6.89
CA PRO A 124 5.27 -5.46 -6.55
C PRO A 124 5.03 -5.39 -5.04
N TRP A 125 3.90 -4.85 -4.62
CA TRP A 125 3.63 -4.77 -3.17
C TRP A 125 3.43 -6.14 -2.52
N ALA A 126 3.13 -7.19 -3.32
CA ALA A 126 3.07 -8.57 -2.86
C ALA A 126 4.41 -9.06 -2.27
N ARG A 127 5.56 -8.46 -2.62
CA ARG A 127 6.85 -8.75 -1.96
C ARG A 127 6.83 -8.43 -0.47
N PHE A 128 6.09 -7.40 -0.10
CA PHE A 128 5.94 -6.96 1.29
C PHE A 128 4.78 -7.66 2.00
N PHE A 129 3.76 -8.11 1.26
CA PHE A 129 2.57 -8.78 1.77
C PHE A 129 2.19 -10.01 0.94
N PRO A 130 2.99 -11.11 0.94
CA PRO A 130 2.75 -12.27 0.07
C PRO A 130 1.42 -12.99 0.34
N TRP A 131 0.82 -12.78 1.49
CA TRP A 131 -0.46 -13.37 1.89
C TRP A 131 -1.68 -12.59 1.39
N GLU A 132 -1.49 -11.45 0.72
CA GLU A 132 -2.57 -10.55 0.29
C GLU A 132 -3.06 -10.83 -1.14
N ASP A 133 -2.37 -11.65 -1.92
CA ASP A 133 -2.71 -11.93 -3.31
C ASP A 133 -3.38 -13.29 -3.47
N TRP A 134 -4.70 -13.24 -3.64
CA TRP A 134 -5.57 -14.42 -3.82
C TRP A 134 -6.02 -14.60 -5.28
N ARG A 135 -5.44 -13.89 -6.24
CA ARG A 135 -5.85 -13.95 -7.65
C ARG A 135 -5.69 -15.35 -8.24
N ASP A 136 -4.68 -16.09 -7.80
CA ASP A 136 -4.40 -17.46 -8.21
C ASP A 136 -4.85 -18.50 -7.16
N GLY A 137 -5.81 -18.12 -6.31
CA GLY A 137 -6.28 -18.95 -5.20
C GLY A 137 -5.58 -18.65 -3.89
N ARG A 138 -5.63 -19.58 -2.94
CA ARG A 138 -5.10 -19.38 -1.58
C ARG A 138 -3.58 -19.23 -1.59
N PRO A 139 -3.03 -18.09 -1.09
CA PRO A 139 -1.58 -17.84 -1.10
C PRO A 139 -0.76 -18.89 -0.36
N GLN A 140 0.36 -19.31 -0.94
CA GLN A 140 1.31 -20.24 -0.33
C GLN A 140 1.95 -19.71 0.95
N ALA A 141 1.90 -18.41 1.17
CA ALA A 141 2.37 -17.76 2.38
C ALA A 141 1.50 -18.04 3.62
N LEU A 142 0.23 -18.38 3.45
CA LEU A 142 -0.71 -18.50 4.57
C LEU A 142 -0.41 -19.68 5.51
N PRO A 143 -0.18 -20.93 5.06
CA PRO A 143 0.01 -22.05 5.97
C PRO A 143 1.09 -21.83 7.03
N PRO A 144 2.33 -21.40 6.70
CA PRO A 144 3.35 -21.17 7.73
C PRO A 144 3.02 -20.00 8.66
N ILE A 145 2.32 -18.96 8.18
CA ILE A 145 1.83 -17.85 9.01
C ILE A 145 0.76 -18.34 9.98
N GLU A 146 -0.21 -19.13 9.53
CA GLU A 146 -1.28 -19.68 10.36
C GLU A 146 -0.74 -20.55 11.48
N ASP A 147 0.24 -21.42 11.19
CA ASP A 147 0.90 -22.23 12.19
C ASP A 147 1.65 -21.38 13.22
N ALA A 148 2.32 -20.30 12.79
CA ALA A 148 2.98 -19.38 13.68
C ALA A 148 2.00 -18.61 14.57
N LEU A 149 0.89 -18.15 14.01
CA LEU A 149 -0.17 -17.45 14.76
C LEU A 149 -0.88 -18.38 15.76
N ARG A 150 -1.10 -19.65 15.43
CA ARG A 150 -1.64 -20.65 16.39
C ARG A 150 -0.70 -20.83 17.57
N ARG A 151 0.60 -20.94 17.34
CA ARG A 151 1.59 -21.03 18.42
C ARG A 151 1.63 -19.75 19.27
N TRP A 152 1.58 -18.58 18.64
CA TRP A 152 1.55 -17.31 19.37
C TRP A 152 0.29 -17.11 20.22
N ALA A 153 -0.85 -17.64 19.73
CA ALA A 153 -2.14 -17.55 20.41
C ALA A 153 -2.38 -18.68 21.42
N ASP A 154 -1.43 -19.60 21.61
CA ASP A 154 -1.58 -20.77 22.47
C ASP A 154 -2.11 -20.41 23.86
N GLY A 155 -3.26 -21.00 24.23
CA GLY A 155 -3.94 -20.73 25.49
C GLY A 155 -4.65 -19.38 25.61
N ASP A 156 -4.53 -18.47 24.64
CA ASP A 156 -5.20 -17.17 24.65
C ASP A 156 -6.34 -17.12 23.64
N ALA A 157 -7.58 -17.20 24.15
CA ALA A 157 -8.79 -17.18 23.32
C ALA A 157 -8.98 -15.88 22.56
N GLN A 158 -8.54 -14.74 23.09
CA GLN A 158 -8.65 -13.44 22.43
C GLN A 158 -7.68 -13.34 21.25
N ARG A 159 -6.42 -13.76 21.44
CA ARG A 159 -5.43 -13.84 20.35
C ARG A 159 -5.89 -14.76 19.25
N MET A 160 -6.39 -15.94 19.60
CA MET A 160 -6.93 -16.91 18.63
C MET A 160 -8.12 -16.34 17.85
N SER A 161 -9.03 -15.66 18.51
CA SER A 161 -10.18 -15.01 17.85
C SER A 161 -9.74 -13.95 16.85
N ARG A 162 -8.74 -13.14 17.19
CA ARG A 162 -8.17 -12.13 16.30
C ARG A 162 -7.44 -12.77 15.10
N ALA A 163 -6.63 -13.81 15.35
CA ALA A 163 -5.95 -14.55 14.29
C ALA A 163 -6.96 -15.18 13.32
N ARG A 164 -8.03 -15.82 13.85
CA ARG A 164 -9.12 -16.41 13.07
C ARG A 164 -9.81 -15.36 12.19
N LEU A 165 -10.16 -14.21 12.74
CA LEU A 165 -10.87 -13.16 12.03
C LEU A 165 -9.99 -12.53 10.93
N LEU A 166 -8.70 -12.32 11.18
CA LEU A 166 -7.82 -11.59 10.28
C LEU A 166 -7.19 -12.48 9.20
N PHE A 167 -6.85 -13.72 9.52
CA PHE A 167 -6.21 -14.66 8.60
C PHE A 167 -7.14 -15.79 8.12
N ALA A 168 -8.45 -15.60 8.29
CA ALA A 168 -9.46 -16.56 7.83
C ALA A 168 -9.23 -18.00 8.33
N LEU A 169 -8.73 -18.17 9.58
CA LEU A 169 -8.51 -19.48 10.14
C LEU A 169 -9.84 -20.22 10.36
N ASP A 170 -9.79 -21.54 10.29
CA ASP A 170 -10.93 -22.45 10.59
C ASP A 170 -12.20 -22.14 9.78
N GLY A 171 -12.03 -21.72 8.51
CA GLY A 171 -13.15 -21.40 7.62
C GLY A 171 -13.79 -20.03 7.81
N ALA A 172 -13.18 -19.14 8.59
CA ALA A 172 -13.62 -17.74 8.66
C ALA A 172 -13.45 -17.07 7.28
N PRO A 173 -14.32 -16.10 6.90
CA PRO A 173 -14.21 -15.45 5.62
C PRO A 173 -12.99 -14.53 5.57
N TRP A 174 -12.29 -14.50 4.42
CA TRP A 174 -11.27 -13.51 4.13
C TRP A 174 -11.89 -12.14 3.88
N ASN A 175 -11.29 -11.10 4.45
CA ASN A 175 -11.67 -9.73 4.18
C ASN A 175 -10.46 -8.98 3.60
N GLU A 176 -10.53 -8.64 2.33
CA GLU A 176 -9.45 -8.01 1.56
C GLU A 176 -9.05 -6.62 2.09
N GLU A 177 -9.93 -5.91 2.79
CA GLU A 177 -9.64 -4.56 3.30
C GLU A 177 -8.78 -4.54 4.56
N ARG A 178 -8.63 -5.66 5.26
CA ARG A 178 -7.96 -5.74 6.56
C ARG A 178 -6.44 -5.92 6.47
N VAL A 179 -5.79 -5.29 5.51
CA VAL A 179 -4.33 -5.41 5.31
C VAL A 179 -3.54 -4.85 6.48
N LEU A 180 -3.92 -3.66 6.95
CA LEU A 180 -3.28 -3.03 8.10
C LEU A 180 -3.42 -3.88 9.36
N GLU A 181 -4.63 -4.35 9.67
CA GLU A 181 -4.88 -5.13 10.88
C GLU A 181 -4.13 -6.47 10.86
N ARG A 182 -3.96 -7.09 9.69
CA ARG A 182 -3.12 -8.28 9.53
C ARG A 182 -1.65 -7.98 9.79
N TYR A 183 -1.13 -6.90 9.22
CA TYR A 183 0.24 -6.47 9.48
C TYR A 183 0.46 -6.17 10.97
N GLU A 184 -0.45 -5.44 11.61
CA GLU A 184 -0.38 -5.14 13.06
C GLU A 184 -0.43 -6.39 13.92
N LEU A 185 -1.22 -7.41 13.55
CA LEU A 185 -1.24 -8.68 14.25
C LEU A 185 0.10 -9.41 14.14
N LEU A 186 0.71 -9.44 12.95
CA LEU A 186 2.04 -10.03 12.75
C LEU A 186 3.12 -9.26 13.51
N TYR A 187 3.02 -7.93 13.57
CA TYR A 187 3.91 -7.08 14.34
C TYR A 187 3.78 -7.36 15.86
N GLU A 188 2.57 -7.43 16.38
CA GLU A 188 2.29 -7.77 17.78
C GLU A 188 2.80 -9.18 18.15
N ALA A 189 2.62 -10.12 17.23
CA ALA A 189 3.10 -11.50 17.40
C ALA A 189 4.64 -11.63 17.31
N GLY A 190 5.36 -10.55 17.03
CA GLY A 190 6.82 -10.58 16.86
C GLY A 190 7.27 -11.28 15.57
N LEU A 191 6.37 -11.48 14.62
CA LEU A 191 6.65 -12.13 13.33
C LEU A 191 7.15 -11.14 12.27
N ALA A 192 6.74 -9.87 12.34
CA ALA A 192 7.30 -8.82 11.50
C ALA A 192 8.70 -8.43 12.00
N GLN A 193 9.69 -8.38 11.10
CA GLN A 193 11.09 -8.04 11.45
C GLN A 193 11.19 -6.63 12.06
N GLU A 194 10.35 -5.72 11.64
CA GLU A 194 10.24 -4.36 12.19
C GLU A 194 9.97 -4.37 13.69
N ALA A 195 9.22 -5.35 14.20
CA ALA A 195 8.90 -5.44 15.62
C ALA A 195 10.14 -5.69 16.51
N ALA A 196 11.08 -6.51 16.07
CA ALA A 196 12.33 -6.75 16.79
C ALA A 196 13.24 -5.51 16.73
N ARG A 197 13.40 -4.92 15.54
CA ARG A 197 14.16 -3.70 15.32
C ARG A 197 13.67 -2.56 16.24
N ASP A 198 12.35 -2.32 16.27
CA ASP A 198 11.74 -1.21 17.00
C ASP A 198 11.84 -1.40 18.53
N ARG A 199 12.03 -2.63 18.99
CA ARG A 199 12.33 -2.96 20.40
C ARG A 199 13.81 -2.99 20.72
N GLY A 200 14.70 -2.78 19.73
CA GLY A 200 16.13 -2.93 19.89
C GLY A 200 16.57 -4.37 20.16
N GLU A 201 15.76 -5.33 19.74
CA GLU A 201 16.02 -6.77 19.89
C GLU A 201 16.70 -7.35 18.65
N ALA A 202 17.44 -8.45 18.83
CA ALA A 202 17.94 -9.20 17.68
C ALA A 202 16.75 -9.78 16.87
N THR A 203 16.85 -9.70 15.54
CA THR A 203 15.85 -10.32 14.67
C THR A 203 15.75 -11.82 14.97
N PRO A 204 14.55 -12.35 15.28
CA PRO A 204 14.40 -13.77 15.58
C PRO A 204 14.82 -14.64 14.40
N ALA A 205 15.54 -15.72 14.66
CA ALA A 205 15.83 -16.74 13.65
C ALA A 205 14.55 -17.55 13.37
N LEU A 206 13.83 -17.17 12.32
CA LEU A 206 12.64 -17.89 11.86
C LEU A 206 13.01 -18.96 10.82
N PRO A 207 12.22 -20.05 10.69
CA PRO A 207 12.39 -21.00 9.60
C PRO A 207 12.36 -20.29 8.23
N PRO A 208 13.19 -20.68 7.25
CA PRO A 208 13.24 -20.00 5.94
C PRO A 208 11.89 -19.89 5.24
N VAL A 209 11.05 -20.93 5.33
CA VAL A 209 9.71 -20.93 4.74
C VAL A 209 8.79 -19.90 5.38
N LEU A 210 8.89 -19.68 6.69
CA LEU A 210 8.13 -18.66 7.39
C LEU A 210 8.67 -17.27 7.07
N THR A 211 10.00 -17.11 7.05
CA THR A 211 10.62 -15.83 6.67
C THR A 211 10.17 -15.37 5.27
N ALA A 212 10.18 -16.28 4.29
CA ALA A 212 9.69 -15.99 2.95
C ALA A 212 8.19 -15.63 2.95
N ALA A 213 7.38 -16.34 3.75
CA ALA A 213 5.95 -16.10 3.86
C ALA A 213 5.61 -14.73 4.48
N LEU A 214 6.46 -14.22 5.36
CA LEU A 214 6.28 -12.94 6.05
C LEU A 214 6.67 -11.72 5.19
N GLY A 215 7.18 -11.94 3.98
CA GLY A 215 7.56 -10.89 3.06
C GLY A 215 8.79 -10.08 3.50
N GLU A 216 9.18 -9.15 2.65
CA GLU A 216 10.36 -8.33 2.88
C GLU A 216 10.07 -7.18 3.87
N PRO A 217 11.00 -6.89 4.80
CA PRO A 217 10.85 -5.74 5.67
C PRO A 217 11.14 -4.43 4.92
N MET A 218 10.60 -3.35 5.46
CA MET A 218 10.88 -2.00 4.96
C MET A 218 11.61 -1.14 6.01
N LEU A 219 12.17 -0.04 5.53
CA LEU A 219 12.76 0.99 6.37
C LEU A 219 11.70 1.55 7.34
N SER A 220 12.09 1.73 8.62
CA SER A 220 11.24 2.39 9.61
C SER A 220 9.82 1.80 9.68
N ASP A 221 8.80 2.65 9.77
CA ASP A 221 7.38 2.31 9.77
C ASP A 221 6.76 2.24 8.36
N HIS A 222 7.59 2.22 7.30
CA HIS A 222 7.12 2.34 5.93
C HIS A 222 6.23 1.18 5.48
N ARG A 223 6.47 -0.04 6.00
CA ARG A 223 5.61 -1.18 5.69
C ARG A 223 4.22 -1.03 6.30
N ARG A 224 4.11 -0.45 7.48
CA ARG A 224 2.82 -0.09 8.10
C ARG A 224 2.10 0.98 7.30
N ILE A 225 2.83 2.02 6.86
CA ILE A 225 2.28 3.09 6.01
C ILE A 225 1.77 2.48 4.70
N LEU A 226 2.52 1.57 4.08
CA LEU A 226 2.09 0.84 2.88
C LEU A 226 0.85 -0.03 3.15
N ALA A 227 0.81 -0.78 4.26
CA ALA A 227 -0.37 -1.59 4.64
C ALA A 227 -1.62 -0.72 4.80
N THR A 228 -1.47 0.47 5.39
CA THR A 228 -2.54 1.46 5.55
C THR A 228 -3.04 1.95 4.18
N ALA A 229 -2.13 2.22 3.25
CA ALA A 229 -2.47 2.66 1.90
C ALA A 229 -3.22 1.57 1.12
N VAL A 230 -2.77 0.31 1.19
CA VAL A 230 -3.43 -0.82 0.54
C VAL A 230 -4.83 -1.03 1.10
N SER A 231 -5.00 -1.05 2.44
CA SER A 231 -6.33 -1.09 3.09
C SER A 231 -7.24 0.03 2.60
N ARG A 232 -6.73 1.27 2.59
CA ARG A 232 -7.49 2.45 2.16
C ARG A 232 -7.89 2.35 0.68
N LEU A 233 -6.99 1.91 -0.19
CA LEU A 233 -7.23 1.82 -1.62
C LEU A 233 -8.24 0.72 -1.92
N ARG A 234 -8.14 -0.46 -1.29
CA ARG A 234 -9.11 -1.56 -1.40
C ARG A 234 -10.51 -1.13 -0.94
N GLY A 235 -10.62 -0.46 0.21
CA GLY A 235 -11.89 0.10 0.66
C GLY A 235 -12.46 1.10 -0.35
N LYS A 236 -11.64 2.01 -0.90
CA LYS A 236 -12.08 3.02 -1.87
C LYS A 236 -12.61 2.45 -3.17
N LEU A 237 -12.12 1.31 -3.65
CA LEU A 237 -12.66 0.65 -4.84
C LEU A 237 -14.19 0.46 -4.78
N LYS A 238 -14.76 0.30 -3.58
CA LYS A 238 -16.19 0.05 -3.37
C LYS A 238 -17.06 1.30 -3.51
N TYR A 239 -16.53 2.48 -3.15
CA TYR A 239 -17.34 3.71 -3.07
C TYR A 239 -16.76 4.89 -3.85
N ARG A 240 -15.56 4.77 -4.43
CA ARG A 240 -14.97 5.80 -5.29
C ARG A 240 -14.32 5.18 -6.53
N PRO A 241 -14.41 5.84 -7.68
CA PRO A 241 -13.82 5.33 -8.92
C PRO A 241 -12.30 5.58 -9.01
N VAL A 242 -11.58 5.39 -7.91
CA VAL A 242 -10.13 5.71 -7.80
C VAL A 242 -9.25 4.88 -8.73
N VAL A 243 -9.72 3.72 -9.18
CA VAL A 243 -8.98 2.87 -10.12
C VAL A 243 -8.66 3.58 -11.43
N PHE A 244 -9.47 4.56 -11.83
CA PHE A 244 -9.25 5.29 -13.08
C PHE A 244 -8.04 6.24 -13.01
N GLU A 245 -7.58 6.60 -11.81
CA GLU A 245 -6.33 7.34 -11.64
C GLU A 245 -5.09 6.45 -11.89
N LEU A 246 -5.28 5.13 -11.95
CA LEU A 246 -4.26 4.13 -12.30
C LEU A 246 -4.31 3.71 -13.77
N MET A 247 -5.26 4.24 -14.53
CA MET A 247 -5.47 3.87 -15.94
C MET A 247 -5.01 4.97 -16.88
N PRO A 248 -4.46 4.62 -18.06
CA PRO A 248 -4.26 5.60 -19.12
C PRO A 248 -5.59 6.20 -19.58
N GLU A 249 -5.55 7.28 -20.35
CA GLU A 249 -6.76 7.94 -20.87
C GLU A 249 -7.67 7.00 -21.70
N ALA A 250 -7.06 6.08 -22.43
CA ALA A 250 -7.76 5.04 -23.18
C ALA A 250 -7.29 3.66 -22.74
N PHE A 251 -8.22 2.77 -22.44
CA PHE A 251 -7.93 1.43 -21.93
C PHE A 251 -8.98 0.41 -22.41
N THR A 252 -8.63 -0.86 -22.38
CA THR A 252 -9.61 -1.95 -22.59
C THR A 252 -10.31 -2.33 -21.29
N LEU A 253 -11.53 -2.84 -21.35
CA LEU A 253 -12.23 -3.35 -20.15
C LEU A 253 -11.47 -4.49 -19.47
N SER A 254 -10.69 -5.26 -20.23
CA SER A 254 -9.84 -6.32 -19.67
C SER A 254 -8.64 -5.74 -18.90
N ALA A 255 -8.04 -4.65 -19.38
CA ALA A 255 -6.98 -3.95 -18.65
C ALA A 255 -7.52 -3.35 -17.35
N LEU A 256 -8.69 -2.71 -17.39
CA LEU A 256 -9.35 -2.18 -16.20
C LEU A 256 -9.68 -3.29 -15.19
N GLN A 257 -10.20 -4.44 -15.65
CA GLN A 257 -10.47 -5.59 -14.76
C GLN A 257 -9.19 -6.06 -14.07
N ARG A 258 -8.09 -6.25 -14.82
CA ARG A 258 -6.79 -6.65 -14.22
C ARG A 258 -6.27 -5.64 -13.22
N ALA A 259 -6.44 -4.33 -13.48
CA ALA A 259 -6.05 -3.30 -12.53
C ALA A 259 -6.86 -3.39 -11.22
N VAL A 260 -8.17 -3.60 -11.31
CA VAL A 260 -9.02 -3.80 -10.12
C VAL A 260 -8.63 -5.07 -9.37
N GLU A 261 -8.39 -6.19 -10.07
CA GLU A 261 -7.95 -7.46 -9.47
C GLU A 261 -6.59 -7.32 -8.79
N ALA A 262 -5.64 -6.61 -9.40
CA ALA A 262 -4.32 -6.34 -8.82
C ALA A 262 -4.41 -5.54 -7.51
N ILE A 263 -5.28 -4.53 -7.45
CA ILE A 263 -5.50 -3.75 -6.22
C ILE A 263 -6.26 -4.57 -5.17
N ALA A 264 -7.36 -5.23 -5.58
CA ALA A 264 -8.20 -6.00 -4.67
C ALA A 264 -7.48 -7.25 -4.13
N GLY A 265 -6.51 -7.77 -4.87
CA GLY A 265 -5.81 -9.02 -4.56
C GLY A 265 -6.70 -10.25 -4.76
N VAL A 266 -7.77 -10.17 -5.55
CA VAL A 266 -8.70 -11.27 -5.81
C VAL A 266 -9.12 -11.29 -7.27
N ALA A 267 -9.33 -12.47 -7.83
CA ALA A 267 -9.85 -12.62 -9.19
C ALA A 267 -11.34 -12.25 -9.25
N LEU A 268 -11.76 -11.63 -10.35
CA LEU A 268 -13.13 -11.20 -10.59
C LEU A 268 -13.74 -11.97 -11.75
N HIS A 269 -14.98 -12.41 -11.57
CA HIS A 269 -15.70 -13.03 -12.68
C HIS A 269 -16.02 -11.99 -13.76
N LYS A 270 -15.53 -12.20 -14.99
CA LYS A 270 -15.59 -11.26 -16.12
C LYS A 270 -16.99 -10.69 -16.38
N GLN A 271 -18.03 -11.53 -16.33
CA GLN A 271 -19.40 -11.08 -16.59
C GLN A 271 -19.93 -10.19 -15.45
N ASN A 272 -19.62 -10.54 -14.19
CA ASN A 272 -20.04 -9.74 -13.04
C ASN A 272 -19.37 -8.38 -13.04
N PHE A 273 -18.08 -8.33 -13.37
CA PHE A 273 -17.34 -7.09 -13.53
C PHE A 273 -17.96 -6.18 -14.61
N ARG A 274 -18.24 -6.72 -15.80
CA ARG A 274 -18.86 -5.96 -16.88
C ARG A 274 -20.24 -5.43 -16.52
N ARG A 275 -21.10 -6.25 -15.91
CA ARG A 275 -22.42 -5.80 -15.43
C ARG A 275 -22.31 -4.71 -14.36
N ALA A 276 -21.29 -4.75 -13.51
CA ALA A 276 -21.05 -3.71 -12.51
C ALA A 276 -20.65 -2.39 -13.18
N LEU A 277 -19.77 -2.42 -14.18
CA LEU A 277 -19.39 -1.24 -14.96
C LEU A 277 -20.56 -0.63 -15.72
N GLU A 278 -21.36 -1.45 -16.41
CA GLU A 278 -22.55 -1.00 -17.13
C GLU A 278 -23.56 -0.30 -16.20
N ARG A 279 -23.81 -0.88 -15.02
CA ARG A 279 -24.70 -0.26 -14.01
C ARG A 279 -24.16 1.03 -13.44
N ALA A 280 -22.85 1.11 -13.26
CA ALA A 280 -22.19 2.31 -12.72
C ALA A 280 -22.09 3.44 -13.75
N ASP A 281 -22.20 3.13 -15.05
CA ASP A 281 -22.11 4.07 -16.19
C ASP A 281 -20.83 4.95 -16.15
N LEU A 282 -19.70 4.36 -15.72
CA LEU A 282 -18.44 5.07 -15.46
C LEU A 282 -17.54 5.18 -16.68
N VAL A 283 -17.80 4.39 -17.73
CA VAL A 283 -16.95 4.30 -18.92
C VAL A 283 -17.76 4.46 -20.19
N GLU A 284 -17.14 5.03 -21.23
CA GLU A 284 -17.72 5.12 -22.55
C GLU A 284 -16.78 4.54 -23.61
N GLY A 285 -17.34 3.86 -24.60
CA GLY A 285 -16.60 3.31 -25.74
C GLY A 285 -16.13 4.42 -26.67
N LEU A 286 -14.88 4.31 -27.15
CA LEU A 286 -14.30 5.29 -28.08
C LEU A 286 -14.54 4.94 -29.55
N GLY A 287 -15.16 3.79 -29.84
CA GLY A 287 -15.33 3.29 -31.21
C GLY A 287 -14.00 2.95 -31.90
N ARG A 288 -12.93 2.86 -31.17
CA ARG A 288 -11.58 2.49 -31.63
C ARG A 288 -11.17 1.16 -31.01
N MET A 289 -10.37 0.39 -31.76
CA MET A 289 -9.86 -0.91 -31.32
C MET A 289 -8.41 -0.79 -30.93
N ASP A 290 -8.05 -1.46 -29.86
CA ASP A 290 -6.66 -1.74 -29.50
C ASP A 290 -6.17 -2.93 -30.33
N VAL A 291 -5.10 -2.71 -31.10
CA VAL A 291 -4.48 -3.73 -31.98
C VAL A 291 -3.08 -4.11 -31.49
N GLU A 292 -2.55 -3.45 -30.47
CA GLU A 292 -1.16 -3.63 -30.01
C GLU A 292 -0.96 -4.85 -29.12
N THR A 293 -2.03 -5.41 -28.56
CA THR A 293 -1.94 -6.47 -27.53
C THR A 293 -1.74 -7.88 -28.07
N GLY A 294 -1.48 -8.08 -29.38
CA GLY A 294 -1.19 -9.41 -29.96
C GLY A 294 -2.31 -10.44 -29.90
N GLY A 295 -3.49 -10.06 -29.40
CA GLY A 295 -4.69 -10.87 -29.26
C GLY A 295 -5.83 -10.41 -30.19
N ARG A 296 -7.06 -10.92 -29.95
CA ARG A 296 -8.24 -10.40 -30.65
C ARG A 296 -8.40 -8.91 -30.33
N PRO A 297 -8.58 -8.05 -31.37
CA PRO A 297 -8.81 -6.62 -31.18
C PRO A 297 -9.87 -6.35 -30.11
N ALA A 298 -9.57 -5.46 -29.18
CA ALA A 298 -10.46 -5.08 -28.08
C ALA A 298 -10.84 -3.61 -28.19
N GLU A 299 -12.11 -3.29 -27.94
CA GLU A 299 -12.58 -1.92 -27.93
C GLU A 299 -11.91 -1.11 -26.82
N LEU A 300 -11.52 0.13 -27.15
CA LEU A 300 -10.98 1.10 -26.20
C LEU A 300 -12.10 1.92 -25.57
N TYR A 301 -11.96 2.15 -24.27
CA TYR A 301 -12.87 2.92 -23.44
C TYR A 301 -12.12 4.05 -22.77
N ARG A 302 -12.84 5.09 -22.32
CA ARG A 302 -12.33 6.12 -21.43
C ARG A 302 -13.22 6.29 -20.21
N PHE A 303 -12.67 6.84 -19.14
CA PHE A 303 -13.43 7.20 -17.95
C PHE A 303 -14.23 8.48 -18.19
N ARG A 304 -15.50 8.47 -17.81
CA ARG A 304 -16.42 9.61 -17.92
C ARG A 304 -16.21 10.56 -16.72
N ARG A 305 -15.17 11.40 -16.78
CA ARG A 305 -14.80 12.32 -15.69
C ARG A 305 -15.88 13.35 -15.35
N GLU A 306 -16.70 13.72 -16.33
CA GLU A 306 -17.82 14.66 -16.20
C GLU A 306 -18.88 14.19 -15.19
N ILE A 307 -19.00 12.88 -14.96
CA ILE A 307 -19.95 12.31 -14.00
C ILE A 307 -19.57 12.68 -12.56
N LEU A 308 -18.27 12.88 -12.25
CA LEU A 308 -17.81 13.22 -10.91
C LEU A 308 -18.38 14.55 -10.39
N GLY A 309 -18.68 15.48 -11.28
CA GLY A 309 -19.28 16.79 -10.93
C GLY A 309 -20.80 16.77 -10.83
N ALA A 310 -21.47 15.78 -11.42
CA ALA A 310 -22.92 15.76 -11.60
C ALA A 310 -23.68 14.88 -10.59
N ARG A 311 -23.02 13.90 -9.97
CA ARG A 311 -23.64 12.94 -9.03
C ARG A 311 -22.64 12.51 -7.95
N PRO A 312 -23.10 12.14 -6.73
CA PRO A 312 -22.31 11.32 -5.82
C PRO A 312 -22.03 9.99 -6.54
N VAL A 313 -20.82 9.82 -7.05
CA VAL A 313 -20.45 8.61 -7.79
C VAL A 313 -20.14 7.51 -6.79
N SER A 314 -20.95 6.47 -6.78
CA SER A 314 -20.60 5.20 -6.12
C SER A 314 -19.42 4.58 -6.86
N GLY A 315 -18.49 4.00 -6.12
CA GLY A 315 -17.42 3.19 -6.68
C GLY A 315 -17.97 1.96 -7.42
N LEU A 316 -17.06 1.14 -7.87
CA LEU A 316 -17.42 -0.19 -8.38
C LEU A 316 -17.92 -1.01 -7.20
N SER A 317 -19.24 -1.08 -7.00
CA SER A 317 -19.87 -2.02 -6.06
C SER A 317 -19.66 -3.44 -6.59
N LEU A 318 -18.41 -3.91 -6.54
CA LEU A 318 -18.04 -5.24 -6.97
C LEU A 318 -18.45 -6.21 -5.87
N PRO A 319 -19.18 -7.28 -6.19
CA PRO A 319 -19.26 -8.44 -5.31
C PRO A 319 -17.86 -9.08 -5.29
N LEU A 320 -16.99 -8.61 -4.42
CA LEU A 320 -15.72 -9.24 -4.14
C LEU A 320 -16.04 -10.48 -3.31
N LEU A 321 -15.86 -11.66 -3.89
CA LEU A 321 -15.97 -12.97 -3.26
C LEU A 321 -17.14 -13.10 -2.24
N ARG A 322 -18.34 -13.34 -2.72
CA ARG A 322 -19.39 -14.03 -1.98
C ARG A 322 -19.65 -15.34 -2.71
N GLU A 323 -19.05 -16.39 -2.29
CA GLU A 323 -19.63 -17.71 -2.25
C GLU A 323 -20.25 -17.96 -0.89
#